data_9eb1f7c20311f0218427e7b6b684d90e
#
_entry.id   9eb1f7c20311f0218427e7b6b684d90e
#
_cell.length_a   1.000
_cell.length_b   1.000
_cell.length_c   1.000
_cell.angle_alpha   90.00
_cell.angle_beta   90.00
_cell.angle_gamma   90.00
#
_symmetry.space_group_name_H-M   'P 1'
#
loop_
_entity.id
_entity.type
_entity.pdbx_description
1 polymer ?
#
loop_
_entity_poly.entity_id
_entity_poly.type
_entity_poly.pdbx_seq_one_letter_code
_entity_poly.pdbx_strand_id
1 'polypeptide(L)' 'MSGKFEIRKRKDGEFYFELKGRSGNLIATSNSYKQKASALKGIESVRKNAPEAKIMDTS' A
#
# COMPACT_ATOMS: atom_id res chain seq x y z
N MET A 1 6.01 9.46 13.53
CA MET A 1 5.26 8.74 12.52
C MET A 1 5.25 7.27 12.81
N SER A 2 4.14 6.70 12.65
CA SER A 2 3.94 5.29 12.92
C SER A 2 3.51 4.62 11.64
N GLY A 3 4.16 3.56 11.28
CA GLY A 3 3.82 2.83 10.11
C GLY A 3 4.81 3.01 8.97
N LYS A 4 4.72 2.11 8.02
CA LYS A 4 5.62 2.14 6.88
C LYS A 4 4.99 1.40 5.72
N PHE A 5 5.44 1.76 4.51
CA PHE A 5 5.12 1.02 3.31
C PHE A 5 6.30 0.11 2.98
N GLU A 6 6.00 -1.14 2.64
CA GLU A 6 7.01 -2.10 2.20
C GLU A 6 6.64 -2.59 0.81
N ILE A 7 7.61 -2.55 -0.10
CA ILE A 7 7.42 -3.09 -1.44
C ILE A 7 8.00 -4.49 -1.47
N ARG A 8 7.21 -5.43 -1.95
CA ARG A 8 7.62 -6.83 -2.04
C ARG A 8 7.44 -7.33 -3.46
N LYS A 9 8.20 -8.37 -3.77
CA LYS A 9 8.13 -9.00 -5.09
C LYS A 9 7.47 -10.37 -4.93
N ARG A 10 6.50 -10.64 -5.81
CA ARG A 10 5.81 -11.93 -5.80
C ARG A 10 6.64 -12.97 -6.54
N LYS A 11 6.23 -14.24 -6.40
CA LYS A 11 6.94 -15.33 -7.07
C LYS A 11 6.87 -15.21 -8.59
N ASP A 12 5.82 -14.61 -9.10
CA ASP A 12 5.65 -14.43 -10.54
C ASP A 12 6.40 -13.22 -11.10
N GLY A 13 7.15 -12.52 -10.24
CA GLY A 13 7.93 -11.37 -10.66
C GLY A 13 7.20 -10.05 -10.55
N GLU A 14 5.94 -10.06 -10.18
CA GLU A 14 5.20 -8.82 -10.00
C GLU A 14 5.45 -8.23 -8.63
N PHE A 15 5.14 -6.95 -8.48
CA PHE A 15 5.38 -6.21 -7.25
C PHE A 15 4.07 -5.83 -6.58
N TYR A 16 4.13 -5.69 -5.28
CA TYR A 16 3.01 -5.16 -4.52
C TYR A 16 3.58 -4.45 -3.29
N PHE A 17 2.73 -3.66 -2.63
CA PHE A 17 3.18 -3.02 -1.41
C PHE A 17 2.21 -3.35 -0.28
N GLU A 18 2.74 -3.24 0.94
CA GLU A 18 1.98 -3.43 2.16
C GLU A 18 2.10 -2.16 2.99
N LEU A 19 1.02 -1.81 3.66
CA LEU A 19 1.04 -0.73 4.64
C LEU A 19 0.98 -1.38 6.01
N LYS A 20 2.00 -1.13 6.80
CA LYS A 20 2.08 -1.68 8.15
C LYS A 20 1.97 -0.60 9.19
N GLY A 21 1.35 -0.94 10.30
CA GLY A 21 1.19 -0.02 11.39
C GLY A 21 2.43 0.08 12.25
N ARG A 22 2.29 0.85 13.31
CA ARG A 22 3.39 1.17 14.21
C ARG A 22 4.02 -0.08 14.83
N SER A 23 3.21 -1.07 15.14
CA SER A 23 3.69 -2.30 15.77
C SER A 23 4.12 -3.35 14.76
N GLY A 24 4.14 -3.01 13.49
CA GLY A 24 4.48 -3.98 12.44
C GLY A 24 3.30 -4.77 11.91
N ASN A 25 2.11 -4.50 12.41
CA ASN A 25 0.91 -5.20 11.97
C ASN A 25 0.51 -4.78 10.56
N LEU A 26 0.03 -5.73 9.78
CA LEU A 26 -0.43 -5.46 8.42
C LEU A 26 -1.77 -4.73 8.47
N ILE A 27 -1.82 -3.55 7.87
CA ILE A 27 -3.06 -2.77 7.78
C ILE A 27 -3.73 -3.01 6.44
N ALA A 28 -2.96 -2.96 5.36
CA ALA A 28 -3.51 -3.08 4.02
C ALA A 28 -2.45 -3.59 3.06
N THR A 29 -2.91 -4.17 1.95
CA THR A 29 -2.02 -4.64 0.92
C THR A 29 -2.60 -4.23 -0.43
N SER A 30 -1.72 -3.99 -1.40
CA SER A 30 -2.14 -3.50 -2.71
C SER A 30 -2.38 -4.64 -3.69
N ASN A 31 -2.92 -4.27 -4.85
CA ASN A 31 -2.93 -5.15 -6.01
C ASN A 31 -1.50 -5.33 -6.52
N SER A 32 -1.33 -6.27 -7.45
CA SER A 32 -0.03 -6.51 -8.06
C SER A 32 0.25 -5.53 -9.17
N TYR A 33 1.51 -5.16 -9.32
CA TYR A 33 1.99 -4.28 -10.38
C TYR A 33 3.09 -4.99 -11.14
N LYS A 34 3.14 -4.79 -12.45
CA LYS A 34 4.17 -5.42 -13.27
C LYS A 34 5.54 -4.79 -13.07
N GLN A 35 5.58 -3.53 -12.67
CA GLN A 35 6.83 -2.80 -12.48
C GLN A 35 6.89 -2.17 -11.12
N LYS A 36 8.10 -2.11 -10.57
CA LYS A 36 8.32 -1.51 -9.26
C LYS A 36 7.91 -0.03 -9.25
N ALA A 37 8.18 0.68 -10.36
CA ALA A 37 7.83 2.08 -10.45
C ALA A 37 6.33 2.28 -10.30
N SER A 38 5.52 1.37 -10.81
CA SER A 38 4.07 1.44 -10.68
C SER A 38 3.64 1.26 -9.22
N ALA A 39 4.30 0.35 -8.51
CA ALA A 39 4.01 0.16 -7.08
C ALA A 39 4.34 1.42 -6.29
N LEU A 40 5.46 2.07 -6.62
CA LEU A 40 5.83 3.33 -5.96
C LEU A 40 4.79 4.42 -6.21
N LYS A 41 4.28 4.50 -7.43
CA LYS A 41 3.21 5.45 -7.74
C LYS A 41 1.95 5.15 -6.95
N GLY A 42 1.65 3.88 -6.75
CA GLY A 42 0.53 3.48 -5.93
C GLY A 42 0.68 3.95 -4.49
N ILE A 43 1.88 3.81 -3.93
CA ILE A 43 2.17 4.29 -2.59
C ILE A 43 1.96 5.80 -2.50
N GLU A 44 2.45 6.55 -3.49
CA GLU A 44 2.27 7.99 -3.50
C GLU A 44 0.81 8.37 -3.55
N SER A 45 0.03 7.63 -4.32
CA SER A 45 -1.41 7.87 -4.40
C SER A 45 -2.08 7.67 -3.05
N VAL A 46 -1.71 6.62 -2.33
CA VAL A 46 -2.25 6.37 -1.00
C VAL A 46 -1.88 7.50 -0.04
N ARG A 47 -0.61 7.90 -0.05
CA ARG A 47 -0.15 8.97 0.83
C ARG A 47 -0.87 10.28 0.58
N LYS A 48 -1.22 10.53 -0.68
CA LYS A 48 -1.84 11.78 -1.08
C LYS A 48 -3.33 11.80 -0.76
N ASN A 49 -4.01 10.67 -0.94
CA ASN A 49 -5.47 10.62 -0.85
C ASN A 49 -5.98 10.15 0.51
N ALA A 50 -5.25 9.28 1.19
CA ALA A 50 -5.73 8.67 2.43
C ALA A 50 -6.09 9.70 3.52
N PRO A 51 -5.30 10.76 3.74
CA PRO A 51 -5.62 11.69 4.83
C PRO A 51 -6.97 12.37 4.70
N GLU A 52 -7.46 12.53 3.46
CA GLU A 52 -8.72 13.22 3.22
C GLU A 52 -9.82 12.27 2.78
N ALA A 53 -9.54 10.99 2.74
CA ALA A 53 -10.52 10.02 2.28
C ALA A 53 -11.65 9.89 3.30
N LYS A 54 -12.88 9.88 2.79
CA LYS A 54 -14.05 9.72 3.63
C LYS A 54 -14.32 8.25 3.88
N ILE A 55 -14.89 7.97 5.03
CA ILE A 55 -15.34 6.61 5.34
C ILE A 55 -16.75 6.45 4.80
N MET A 56 -16.90 5.51 3.86
CA MET A 56 -18.19 5.16 3.30
C MET A 56 -18.53 3.76 3.77
N ASP A 57 -19.42 3.68 4.72
CA ASP A 57 -19.81 2.39 5.31
C ASP A 57 -21.01 1.84 4.54
N THR A 58 -20.76 0.77 3.78
CA THR A 58 -21.81 0.14 2.97
C THR A 58 -22.17 -1.25 3.50
N SER A 59 -21.76 -1.58 4.71
CA SER A 59 -22.02 -2.88 5.32
C SER A 59 -23.46 -3.09 5.74
#